data_9213290bd0aa524d0fd57001bd594c5a
#
_entry.id   9213290bd0aa524d0fd57001bd594c5a
#
_cell.length_a   1.000
_cell.length_b   1.000
_cell.length_c   1.000
_cell.angle_alpha   90.00
_cell.angle_beta   90.00
_cell.angle_gamma   90.00
#
_symmetry.space_group_name_H-M   'P 1'
#
loop_
_entity.id
_entity.type
_entity.pdbx_description
1 polymer ?
#
loop_
_entity_poly.entity_id
_entity_poly.type
_entity_poly.pdbx_seq_one_letter_code
_entity_poly.pdbx_strand_id
1 'polypeptide(L)'
;MKIRVGILTSGGDCPGLNATIRGVAKALYHRMGDKVEIIGIMNGYDGLIHGNYRMMDPSEFSGILTVGGTILGTKRTPFKMMRVVGEDKIDKVAAMKKTYKEAKLDCLLCLGGNGTHKTANLLSQEGLNVIGLPKTIDNDIFGTDVTFGFHTAVDIATEVIDRIHTTAGSHSRVMCIEIMGNKAGWLTLYSGIAGGADIILIPEHPYDIEKVADAVERRAKAGKNFSILAVAEGALSVEEAKMKRKEWTAKRAESGYTTATNRIAKQVEAMTGAETRICVPGHMQRGGSPSAYDRVLATQFGAYAAGLVADVHYGVTVAMVSRNVTANPLIDIAGKTRNVPDDCAMLNVARSMGISLG
;
A
#
# COMPACT_ATOMS: atom_id res chain seq x y z
N MET A 1 -21.71 -24.75 -19.31
CA MET A 1 -20.24 -24.64 -19.15
C MET A 1 -19.99 -23.90 -17.85
N LYS A 2 -19.02 -24.31 -17.03
CA LYS A 2 -18.67 -23.59 -15.82
C LYS A 2 -17.71 -22.47 -16.16
N ILE A 3 -17.90 -21.29 -15.54
CA ILE A 3 -16.96 -20.16 -15.61
C ILE A 3 -15.83 -20.39 -14.62
N ARG A 4 -14.58 -20.26 -15.07
CA ARG A 4 -13.38 -20.38 -14.22
C ARG A 4 -12.74 -19.03 -13.97
N VAL A 5 -12.74 -18.63 -12.70
CA VAL A 5 -12.20 -17.35 -12.24
C VAL A 5 -10.89 -17.58 -11.51
N GLY A 6 -9.79 -17.14 -12.11
CA GLY A 6 -8.49 -17.11 -11.46
C GLY A 6 -8.38 -15.96 -10.46
N ILE A 7 -7.79 -16.18 -9.30
CA ILE A 7 -7.49 -15.13 -8.32
C ILE A 7 -6.02 -15.21 -7.95
N LEU A 8 -5.31 -14.09 -8.01
CA LEU A 8 -3.95 -13.95 -7.51
C LEU A 8 -3.78 -12.73 -6.59
N THR A 9 -2.84 -12.85 -5.66
CA THR A 9 -2.38 -11.75 -4.81
C THR A 9 -0.92 -11.48 -5.10
N SER A 10 -0.54 -10.24 -5.42
CA SER A 10 0.82 -9.92 -5.85
C SER A 10 1.38 -8.66 -5.18
N GLY A 11 2.70 -8.66 -4.95
CA GLY A 11 3.43 -7.59 -4.27
C GLY A 11 3.44 -7.75 -2.76
N GLY A 12 3.67 -6.66 -2.01
CA GLY A 12 3.57 -6.70 -0.54
C GLY A 12 2.16 -7.04 -0.09
N ASP A 13 2.04 -7.87 0.93
CA ASP A 13 0.75 -8.17 1.55
C ASP A 13 0.21 -6.99 2.38
N CYS A 14 -1.06 -7.07 2.73
CA CYS A 14 -1.69 -6.18 3.68
C CYS A 14 -2.94 -6.85 4.28
N PRO A 15 -3.44 -6.37 5.41
CA PRO A 15 -4.72 -6.78 5.94
C PRO A 15 -5.87 -6.49 4.95
N GLY A 16 -6.80 -7.45 4.79
CA GLY A 16 -7.94 -7.34 3.88
C GLY A 16 -7.86 -8.18 2.61
N LEU A 17 -6.69 -8.74 2.24
CA LEU A 17 -6.56 -9.62 1.07
C LEU A 17 -7.52 -10.81 1.14
N ASN A 18 -7.51 -11.55 2.25
CA ASN A 18 -8.41 -12.69 2.43
C ASN A 18 -9.88 -12.29 2.50
N ALA A 19 -10.18 -11.13 3.10
CA ALA A 19 -11.54 -10.57 3.09
C ALA A 19 -12.04 -10.28 1.67
N THR A 20 -11.17 -9.75 0.80
CA THR A 20 -11.48 -9.50 -0.61
C THR A 20 -11.70 -10.81 -1.38
N ILE A 21 -10.80 -11.80 -1.23
CA ILE A 21 -10.92 -13.14 -1.83
C ILE A 21 -12.26 -13.78 -1.42
N ARG A 22 -12.58 -13.70 -0.12
CA ARG A 22 -13.86 -14.19 0.42
C ARG A 22 -15.05 -13.45 -0.20
N GLY A 23 -14.98 -12.12 -0.33
CA GLY A 23 -16.02 -11.29 -0.93
C GLY A 23 -16.31 -11.69 -2.37
N VAL A 24 -15.26 -11.87 -3.18
CA VAL A 24 -15.34 -12.40 -4.56
C VAL A 24 -16.03 -13.77 -4.57
N ALA A 25 -15.50 -14.71 -3.80
CA ALA A 25 -15.96 -16.10 -3.83
C ALA A 25 -17.42 -16.22 -3.40
N LYS A 26 -17.78 -15.62 -2.27
CA LYS A 26 -19.16 -15.66 -1.76
C LYS A 26 -20.16 -15.02 -2.72
N ALA A 27 -19.80 -13.88 -3.33
CA ALA A 27 -20.68 -13.21 -4.29
C ALA A 27 -20.83 -14.00 -5.60
N LEU A 28 -19.75 -14.62 -6.11
CA LEU A 28 -19.81 -15.48 -7.29
C LEU A 28 -20.67 -16.71 -7.03
N TYR A 29 -20.44 -17.44 -5.94
CA TYR A 29 -21.26 -18.63 -5.63
C TYR A 29 -22.71 -18.28 -5.37
N HIS A 30 -23.00 -17.13 -4.73
CA HIS A 30 -24.38 -16.69 -4.55
C HIS A 30 -25.09 -16.38 -5.88
N ARG A 31 -24.40 -15.75 -6.84
CA ARG A 31 -24.95 -15.36 -8.13
C ARG A 31 -25.05 -16.53 -9.13
N MET A 32 -24.08 -17.41 -9.11
CA MET A 32 -23.86 -18.39 -10.19
C MET A 32 -23.96 -19.86 -9.72
N GLY A 33 -23.96 -20.11 -8.40
CA GLY A 33 -24.02 -21.46 -7.83
C GLY A 33 -22.90 -22.35 -8.35
N ASP A 34 -23.25 -23.56 -8.76
CA ASP A 34 -22.33 -24.56 -9.30
C ASP A 34 -21.76 -24.24 -10.70
N LYS A 35 -22.18 -23.10 -11.29
CA LYS A 35 -21.69 -22.66 -12.61
C LYS A 35 -20.36 -21.92 -12.55
N VAL A 36 -19.77 -21.71 -11.36
CA VAL A 36 -18.48 -21.07 -11.18
C VAL A 36 -17.49 -21.98 -10.47
N GLU A 37 -16.23 -21.94 -10.92
CA GLU A 37 -15.08 -22.56 -10.28
C GLU A 37 -14.03 -21.49 -10.00
N ILE A 38 -13.46 -21.47 -8.80
CA ILE A 38 -12.41 -20.53 -8.44
C ILE A 38 -11.07 -21.24 -8.44
N ILE A 39 -10.12 -20.66 -9.17
CA ILE A 39 -8.74 -21.14 -9.29
C ILE A 39 -7.83 -20.18 -8.52
N GLY A 40 -7.20 -20.67 -7.45
CA GLY A 40 -6.19 -19.92 -6.72
C GLY A 40 -4.84 -20.01 -7.43
N ILE A 41 -4.31 -18.87 -7.87
CA ILE A 41 -2.94 -18.80 -8.43
C ILE A 41 -1.99 -18.53 -7.27
N MET A 42 -1.10 -19.47 -6.98
CA MET A 42 -0.22 -19.40 -5.83
C MET A 42 0.94 -18.44 -6.06
N ASN A 43 1.31 -17.66 -5.03
CA ASN A 43 2.45 -16.72 -5.08
C ASN A 43 2.37 -15.65 -6.18
N GLY A 44 1.16 -15.23 -6.55
CA GLY A 44 0.91 -14.12 -7.47
C GLY A 44 1.34 -14.41 -8.92
N TYR A 45 1.92 -13.44 -9.58
CA TYR A 45 2.39 -13.61 -10.98
C TYR A 45 3.47 -14.67 -11.14
N ASP A 46 4.25 -14.95 -10.09
CA ASP A 46 5.22 -16.05 -10.13
C ASP A 46 4.52 -17.39 -10.38
N GLY A 47 3.43 -17.64 -9.67
CA GLY A 47 2.63 -18.85 -9.91
C GLY A 47 1.98 -18.88 -11.28
N LEU A 48 1.53 -17.75 -11.80
CA LEU A 48 0.98 -17.67 -13.13
C LEU A 48 2.05 -17.93 -14.23
N ILE A 49 3.30 -17.51 -14.00
CA ILE A 49 4.45 -17.78 -14.89
C ILE A 49 4.80 -19.27 -14.88
N HIS A 50 4.79 -19.90 -13.71
CA HIS A 50 5.29 -21.29 -13.57
C HIS A 50 4.17 -22.36 -13.54
N GLY A 51 2.91 -21.98 -13.79
CA GLY A 51 1.79 -22.92 -13.77
C GLY A 51 1.42 -23.45 -12.37
N ASN A 52 1.73 -22.68 -11.32
CA ASN A 52 1.41 -23.04 -9.93
C ASN A 52 0.03 -22.51 -9.52
N TYR A 53 -1.00 -23.34 -9.75
CA TYR A 53 -2.38 -23.00 -9.40
C TYR A 53 -3.13 -24.25 -8.92
N ARG A 54 -4.25 -24.03 -8.23
CA ARG A 54 -5.13 -25.10 -7.80
C ARG A 54 -6.59 -24.69 -7.80
N MET A 55 -7.48 -25.67 -7.92
CA MET A 55 -8.90 -25.49 -7.65
C MET A 55 -9.09 -25.20 -6.17
N MET A 56 -9.91 -24.19 -5.86
CA MET A 56 -10.26 -23.85 -4.49
C MET A 56 -11.60 -24.51 -4.12
N ASP A 57 -11.63 -25.16 -2.97
CA ASP A 57 -12.87 -25.66 -2.42
C ASP A 57 -13.71 -24.51 -1.82
N PRO A 58 -15.04 -24.47 -2.05
CA PRO A 58 -15.90 -23.43 -1.49
C PRO A 58 -15.80 -23.25 0.03
N SER A 59 -15.45 -24.30 0.78
CA SER A 59 -15.28 -24.26 2.23
C SER A 59 -14.04 -23.43 2.67
N GLU A 60 -13.01 -23.33 1.81
CA GLU A 60 -11.79 -22.58 2.09
C GLU A 60 -12.01 -21.07 2.22
N PHE A 61 -13.12 -20.56 1.69
CA PHE A 61 -13.51 -19.16 1.81
C PHE A 61 -14.27 -18.85 3.11
N SER A 62 -14.49 -19.86 3.94
CA SER A 62 -15.08 -19.70 5.27
C SER A 62 -14.02 -19.38 6.30
N GLY A 63 -14.32 -18.52 7.29
CA GLY A 63 -13.40 -18.19 8.38
C GLY A 63 -12.24 -17.24 8.03
N ILE A 64 -12.01 -16.89 6.76
CA ILE A 64 -10.85 -16.08 6.35
C ILE A 64 -11.08 -14.56 6.41
N LEU A 65 -12.25 -14.07 6.78
CA LEU A 65 -12.57 -12.63 6.83
C LEU A 65 -11.61 -11.84 7.73
N THR A 66 -11.22 -12.41 8.84
CA THR A 66 -10.38 -11.78 9.87
C THR A 66 -8.91 -12.19 9.80
N VAL A 67 -8.56 -13.06 8.86
CA VAL A 67 -7.20 -13.58 8.73
C VAL A 67 -6.34 -12.61 7.93
N GLY A 68 -5.24 -12.14 8.52
CA GLY A 68 -4.24 -11.31 7.86
C GLY A 68 -3.43 -12.08 6.81
N GLY A 69 -2.58 -11.35 6.08
CA GLY A 69 -1.81 -11.93 4.98
C GLY A 69 -2.69 -12.43 3.84
N THR A 70 -2.29 -13.50 3.16
CA THR A 70 -3.02 -14.08 2.02
C THR A 70 -2.92 -15.61 2.00
N ILE A 71 -4.07 -16.28 1.84
CA ILE A 71 -4.14 -17.75 1.71
C ILE A 71 -3.54 -18.28 0.38
N LEU A 72 -3.32 -17.38 -0.59
CA LEU A 72 -2.72 -17.73 -1.89
C LEU A 72 -1.20 -17.52 -1.93
N GLY A 73 -0.63 -16.94 -0.87
CA GLY A 73 0.75 -16.48 -0.89
C GLY A 73 0.96 -15.32 -1.84
N THR A 74 2.10 -14.66 -1.72
CA THR A 74 2.47 -13.55 -2.61
C THR A 74 3.96 -13.54 -2.87
N LYS A 75 4.33 -13.13 -4.09
CA LYS A 75 5.72 -12.88 -4.46
C LYS A 75 5.82 -11.58 -5.24
N ARG A 76 6.91 -10.85 -5.02
CA ARG A 76 7.16 -9.60 -5.74
C ARG A 76 7.85 -9.92 -7.07
N THR A 77 7.13 -9.72 -8.17
CA THR A 77 7.69 -9.80 -9.53
C THR A 77 7.65 -8.40 -10.14
N PRO A 78 8.80 -7.70 -10.26
CA PRO A 78 8.82 -6.32 -10.74
C PRO A 78 8.31 -6.21 -12.18
N PHE A 79 7.43 -5.25 -12.46
CA PHE A 79 6.86 -5.03 -13.79
C PHE A 79 7.93 -4.87 -14.89
N LYS A 80 9.01 -4.16 -14.60
CA LYS A 80 10.13 -3.97 -15.54
C LYS A 80 10.77 -5.27 -16.02
N MET A 81 10.61 -6.36 -15.24
CA MET A 81 11.15 -7.68 -15.56
C MET A 81 10.18 -8.57 -16.36
N MET A 82 8.93 -8.12 -16.58
CA MET A 82 7.90 -8.95 -17.23
C MET A 82 8.22 -9.26 -18.71
N ARG A 83 8.82 -8.30 -19.42
CA ARG A 83 9.25 -8.49 -20.82
C ARG A 83 10.74 -8.80 -20.96
N VAL A 84 11.45 -9.02 -19.84
CA VAL A 84 12.87 -9.37 -19.83
C VAL A 84 13.01 -10.89 -19.72
N VAL A 85 13.58 -11.51 -20.73
CA VAL A 85 14.00 -12.91 -20.68
C VAL A 85 15.30 -12.97 -19.86
N GLY A 86 15.26 -13.66 -18.73
CA GLY A 86 16.40 -13.84 -17.84
C GLY A 86 17.25 -15.06 -18.21
N GLU A 87 18.13 -15.46 -17.30
CA GLU A 87 18.94 -16.68 -17.42
C GLU A 87 18.09 -17.94 -17.52
N ASP A 88 16.88 -17.90 -16.95
CA ASP A 88 15.85 -18.95 -17.04
C ASP A 88 15.28 -19.14 -18.46
N LYS A 89 15.59 -18.23 -19.37
CA LYS A 89 15.09 -18.20 -20.75
C LYS A 89 13.56 -18.19 -20.89
N ILE A 90 12.84 -17.78 -19.84
CA ILE A 90 11.37 -17.76 -19.83
C ILE A 90 10.85 -16.44 -20.41
N ASP A 91 10.06 -16.51 -21.46
CA ASP A 91 9.14 -15.43 -21.84
C ASP A 91 7.95 -15.43 -20.86
N LYS A 92 8.02 -14.55 -19.86
CA LYS A 92 7.03 -14.53 -18.78
C LYS A 92 5.62 -14.19 -19.25
N VAL A 93 5.48 -13.35 -20.27
CA VAL A 93 4.17 -13.00 -20.83
C VAL A 93 3.56 -14.21 -21.53
N ALA A 94 4.34 -14.87 -22.39
CA ALA A 94 3.90 -16.09 -23.05
C ALA A 94 3.58 -17.21 -22.04
N ALA A 95 4.40 -17.37 -21.00
CA ALA A 95 4.17 -18.35 -19.93
C ALA A 95 2.86 -18.08 -19.17
N MET A 96 2.59 -16.81 -18.78
CA MET A 96 1.34 -16.44 -18.13
C MET A 96 0.11 -16.72 -19.02
N LYS A 97 0.20 -16.41 -20.32
CA LYS A 97 -0.87 -16.71 -21.30
C LYS A 97 -1.08 -18.21 -21.45
N LYS A 98 0.00 -18.99 -21.44
CA LYS A 98 -0.06 -20.47 -21.48
C LYS A 98 -0.81 -21.00 -20.25
N THR A 99 -0.40 -20.61 -19.03
CA THR A 99 -1.04 -21.02 -17.78
C THR A 99 -2.52 -20.62 -17.74
N TYR A 100 -2.87 -19.41 -18.19
CA TYR A 100 -4.25 -18.95 -18.28
C TYR A 100 -5.10 -19.91 -19.15
N LYS A 101 -4.57 -20.32 -20.31
CA LYS A 101 -5.25 -21.27 -21.22
C LYS A 101 -5.32 -22.69 -20.62
N GLU A 102 -4.24 -23.20 -20.04
CA GLU A 102 -4.18 -24.54 -19.45
C GLU A 102 -5.11 -24.70 -18.25
N ALA A 103 -5.19 -23.67 -17.39
CA ALA A 103 -6.15 -23.60 -16.30
C ALA A 103 -7.59 -23.35 -16.78
N LYS A 104 -7.78 -23.09 -18.09
CA LYS A 104 -9.07 -22.76 -18.72
C LYS A 104 -9.76 -21.59 -18.03
N LEU A 105 -9.02 -20.54 -17.72
CA LEU A 105 -9.57 -19.35 -17.07
C LEU A 105 -10.42 -18.55 -18.06
N ASP A 106 -11.58 -18.11 -17.63
CA ASP A 106 -12.42 -17.15 -18.34
C ASP A 106 -12.08 -15.71 -17.92
N CYS A 107 -11.58 -15.53 -16.68
CA CYS A 107 -11.18 -14.24 -16.14
C CYS A 107 -10.09 -14.42 -15.08
N LEU A 108 -9.22 -13.41 -14.91
CA LEU A 108 -8.19 -13.31 -13.88
C LEU A 108 -8.38 -12.07 -13.02
N LEU A 109 -8.55 -12.26 -11.72
CA LEU A 109 -8.63 -11.21 -10.71
C LEU A 109 -7.25 -10.98 -10.10
N CYS A 110 -6.72 -9.76 -10.24
CA CYS A 110 -5.38 -9.38 -9.80
C CYS A 110 -5.46 -8.43 -8.60
N LEU A 111 -5.21 -8.95 -7.40
CA LEU A 111 -5.21 -8.15 -6.16
C LEU A 111 -3.78 -7.63 -5.92
N GLY A 112 -3.59 -6.31 -5.99
CA GLY A 112 -2.26 -5.77 -5.76
C GLY A 112 -2.12 -4.25 -5.90
N GLY A 113 -0.88 -3.79 -5.75
CA GLY A 113 -0.50 -2.38 -5.85
C GLY A 113 -0.20 -1.93 -7.29
N ASN A 114 0.44 -0.78 -7.43
CA ASN A 114 0.77 -0.16 -8.73
C ASN A 114 1.50 -1.10 -9.70
N GLY A 115 2.47 -1.87 -9.21
CA GLY A 115 3.20 -2.84 -10.04
C GLY A 115 2.29 -3.95 -10.56
N THR A 116 1.35 -4.40 -9.74
CA THR A 116 0.36 -5.43 -10.11
C THR A 116 -0.60 -4.91 -11.17
N HIS A 117 -1.09 -3.66 -11.04
CA HIS A 117 -1.95 -3.02 -12.04
C HIS A 117 -1.26 -2.83 -13.39
N LYS A 118 0.05 -2.51 -13.40
CA LYS A 118 0.83 -2.45 -14.65
C LYS A 118 0.87 -3.81 -15.36
N THR A 119 1.08 -4.89 -14.61
CA THR A 119 1.09 -6.24 -15.19
C THR A 119 -0.32 -6.68 -15.59
N ALA A 120 -1.35 -6.35 -14.80
CA ALA A 120 -2.74 -6.62 -15.15
C ALA A 120 -3.14 -5.92 -16.46
N ASN A 121 -2.76 -4.64 -16.64
CA ASN A 121 -2.98 -3.90 -17.89
C ASN A 121 -2.21 -4.53 -19.05
N LEU A 122 -0.96 -4.95 -18.85
CA LEU A 122 -0.19 -5.65 -19.86
C LEU A 122 -0.91 -6.92 -20.34
N LEU A 123 -1.40 -7.75 -19.40
CA LEU A 123 -2.13 -8.98 -19.74
C LEU A 123 -3.46 -8.70 -20.43
N SER A 124 -4.16 -7.63 -20.05
CA SER A 124 -5.37 -7.18 -20.73
C SER A 124 -5.09 -6.77 -22.17
N GLN A 125 -4.01 -6.03 -22.42
CA GLN A 125 -3.56 -5.67 -23.77
C GLN A 125 -3.11 -6.88 -24.59
N GLU A 126 -2.66 -7.95 -23.94
CA GLU A 126 -2.33 -9.22 -24.56
C GLU A 126 -3.56 -10.12 -24.81
N GLY A 127 -4.76 -9.59 -24.59
CA GLY A 127 -6.04 -10.24 -24.89
C GLY A 127 -6.60 -11.14 -23.79
N LEU A 128 -6.11 -11.04 -22.56
CA LEU A 128 -6.69 -11.77 -21.44
C LEU A 128 -7.77 -10.94 -20.73
N ASN A 129 -8.81 -11.61 -20.23
CA ASN A 129 -9.84 -11.00 -19.42
C ASN A 129 -9.30 -10.79 -17.99
N VAL A 130 -9.08 -9.55 -17.60
CA VAL A 130 -8.44 -9.20 -16.32
C VAL A 130 -9.26 -8.14 -15.57
N ILE A 131 -9.39 -8.30 -14.27
CA ILE A 131 -9.93 -7.29 -13.35
C ILE A 131 -8.91 -7.03 -12.26
N GLY A 132 -8.55 -5.75 -12.04
CA GLY A 132 -7.70 -5.32 -10.94
C GLY A 132 -8.51 -5.05 -9.67
N LEU A 133 -7.89 -5.27 -8.49
CA LEU A 133 -8.44 -4.83 -7.20
C LEU A 133 -7.32 -4.09 -6.44
N PRO A 134 -7.58 -2.85 -5.98
CA PRO A 134 -6.54 -1.99 -5.45
C PRO A 134 -6.18 -2.36 -4.00
N LYS A 135 -5.08 -3.04 -3.84
CA LYS A 135 -4.51 -3.55 -2.60
C LYS A 135 -3.18 -2.88 -2.31
N THR A 136 -3.14 -2.02 -1.32
CA THR A 136 -1.89 -1.47 -0.75
C THR A 136 -2.18 -0.72 0.54
N ILE A 137 -1.20 -0.68 1.45
CA ILE A 137 -1.25 0.20 2.63
C ILE A 137 -0.86 1.65 2.28
N ASP A 138 -0.25 1.87 1.13
CA ASP A 138 0.31 3.17 0.72
C ASP A 138 -0.77 4.14 0.21
N ASN A 139 -1.97 3.64 -0.10
CA ASN A 139 -3.11 4.39 -0.67
C ASN A 139 -2.76 5.19 -1.94
N ASP A 140 -1.84 4.64 -2.73
CA ASP A 140 -1.18 5.31 -3.85
C ASP A 140 -1.68 4.88 -5.24
N ILE A 141 -2.78 4.11 -5.31
CA ILE A 141 -3.39 3.71 -6.59
C ILE A 141 -4.19 4.88 -7.16
N PHE A 142 -3.85 5.29 -8.37
CA PHE A 142 -4.57 6.35 -9.07
C PHE A 142 -6.01 5.93 -9.39
N GLY A 143 -6.94 6.89 -9.32
CA GLY A 143 -8.34 6.67 -9.69
C GLY A 143 -9.21 6.00 -8.62
N THR A 144 -8.68 5.78 -7.42
CA THR A 144 -9.47 5.36 -6.26
C THR A 144 -9.18 6.24 -5.05
N ASP A 145 -10.19 6.56 -4.26
CA ASP A 145 -10.05 7.36 -3.05
C ASP A 145 -9.37 6.58 -1.92
N VAL A 146 -9.58 5.27 -1.90
CA VAL A 146 -9.06 4.39 -0.85
C VAL A 146 -8.72 3.01 -1.38
N THR A 147 -7.68 2.41 -0.80
CA THR A 147 -7.26 1.03 -1.04
C THR A 147 -7.43 0.20 0.23
N PHE A 148 -7.84 -1.07 0.11
CA PHE A 148 -7.94 -1.92 1.30
C PHE A 148 -6.54 -2.27 1.85
N GLY A 149 -6.46 -2.29 3.19
CA GLY A 149 -5.23 -2.41 3.96
C GLY A 149 -4.70 -1.06 4.47
N PHE A 150 -5.11 0.06 3.88
CA PHE A 150 -4.67 1.39 4.28
C PHE A 150 -5.14 1.76 5.69
N HIS A 151 -6.44 1.63 5.97
CA HIS A 151 -6.97 2.03 7.28
C HIS A 151 -6.44 1.16 8.43
N THR A 152 -6.26 -0.14 8.21
CA THR A 152 -5.61 -0.99 9.20
C THR A 152 -4.16 -0.56 9.46
N ALA A 153 -3.43 -0.16 8.43
CA ALA A 153 -2.06 0.34 8.60
C ALA A 153 -2.05 1.70 9.31
N VAL A 154 -3.05 2.57 9.07
CA VAL A 154 -3.23 3.83 9.84
C VAL A 154 -3.46 3.51 11.31
N ASP A 155 -4.36 2.57 11.64
CA ASP A 155 -4.65 2.18 13.02
C ASP A 155 -3.38 1.67 13.72
N ILE A 156 -2.61 0.79 13.08
CA ILE A 156 -1.36 0.26 13.63
C ILE A 156 -0.31 1.35 13.83
N ALA A 157 -0.11 2.23 12.84
CA ALA A 157 0.84 3.33 12.95
C ALA A 157 0.42 4.33 14.03
N THR A 158 -0.87 4.62 14.17
CA THR A 158 -1.42 5.46 15.24
C THR A 158 -1.18 4.83 16.60
N GLU A 159 -1.44 3.53 16.79
CA GLU A 159 -1.15 2.83 18.05
C GLU A 159 0.33 2.92 18.43
N VAL A 160 1.25 2.83 17.46
CA VAL A 160 2.68 3.03 17.72
C VAL A 160 2.95 4.45 18.22
N ILE A 161 2.38 5.47 17.57
CA ILE A 161 2.54 6.88 17.99
C ILE A 161 2.00 7.08 19.39
N ASP A 162 0.81 6.57 19.73
CA ASP A 162 0.18 6.67 21.05
C ASP A 162 1.06 6.07 22.14
N ARG A 163 1.65 4.89 21.89
CA ARG A 163 2.58 4.25 22.83
C ARG A 163 3.84 5.08 23.03
N ILE A 164 4.35 5.68 21.96
CA ILE A 164 5.55 6.54 22.02
C ILE A 164 5.27 7.86 22.75
N HIS A 165 4.07 8.43 22.67
CA HIS A 165 3.70 9.65 23.38
C HIS A 165 4.00 9.57 24.89
N THR A 166 3.59 8.47 25.52
CA THR A 166 3.73 8.31 26.98
C THR A 166 5.18 8.25 27.42
N THR A 167 6.04 7.54 26.68
CA THR A 167 7.47 7.47 26.99
C THR A 167 8.21 8.75 26.60
N ALA A 168 7.82 9.42 25.51
CA ALA A 168 8.39 10.72 25.12
C ALA A 168 8.21 11.76 26.22
N GLY A 169 7.00 11.86 26.77
CA GLY A 169 6.67 12.78 27.88
C GLY A 169 7.47 12.47 29.15
N SER A 170 7.67 11.20 29.46
CA SER A 170 8.41 10.78 30.67
C SER A 170 9.90 11.12 30.62
N HIS A 171 10.49 11.18 29.42
CA HIS A 171 11.92 11.36 29.21
C HIS A 171 12.33 12.69 28.57
N SER A 172 11.39 13.56 28.27
CA SER A 172 11.64 14.87 27.62
C SER A 172 12.44 14.73 26.32
N ARG A 173 12.01 13.81 25.42
CA ARG A 173 12.74 13.44 24.21
C ARG A 173 12.02 13.90 22.94
N VAL A 174 12.77 14.01 21.88
CA VAL A 174 12.25 14.08 20.51
C VAL A 174 12.18 12.67 19.95
N MET A 175 10.99 12.21 19.59
CA MET A 175 10.73 10.88 19.08
C MET A 175 10.42 10.94 17.58
N CYS A 176 11.24 10.27 16.76
CA CYS A 176 11.06 10.16 15.32
C CYS A 176 10.50 8.79 14.99
N ILE A 177 9.27 8.72 14.47
CA ILE A 177 8.61 7.46 14.11
C ILE A 177 8.62 7.32 12.59
N GLU A 178 9.27 6.26 12.07
CA GLU A 178 9.29 5.97 10.65
C GLU A 178 8.01 5.27 10.22
N ILE A 179 7.28 5.87 9.30
CA ILE A 179 6.02 5.36 8.77
C ILE A 179 6.22 4.90 7.33
N MET A 180 5.70 3.72 7.00
CA MET A 180 5.70 3.21 5.62
C MET A 180 4.85 4.08 4.69
N GLY A 181 4.84 3.80 3.41
CA GLY A 181 4.08 4.55 2.40
C GLY A 181 4.84 4.70 1.08
N ASN A 182 6.06 4.12 0.99
CA ASN A 182 6.93 4.15 -0.19
C ASN A 182 7.17 5.60 -0.69
N LYS A 183 6.46 6.03 -1.73
CA LYS A 183 6.61 7.37 -2.33
C LYS A 183 5.41 8.28 -2.07
N ALA A 184 4.42 7.82 -1.33
CA ALA A 184 3.21 8.55 -1.01
C ALA A 184 3.08 8.78 0.50
N GLY A 185 2.74 9.99 0.88
CA GLY A 185 2.67 10.42 2.27
C GLY A 185 1.33 10.14 2.96
N TRP A 186 0.39 9.48 2.31
CA TRP A 186 -0.95 9.26 2.84
C TRP A 186 -0.95 8.60 4.23
N LEU A 187 -0.21 7.51 4.38
CA LEU A 187 -0.16 6.76 5.63
C LEU A 187 0.43 7.62 6.76
N THR A 188 1.52 8.32 6.50
CA THR A 188 2.18 9.20 7.47
C THR A 188 1.30 10.39 7.84
N LEU A 189 0.63 11.02 6.86
CA LEU A 189 -0.25 12.15 7.10
C LEU A 189 -1.43 11.77 8.00
N TYR A 190 -2.11 10.66 7.67
CA TYR A 190 -3.27 10.22 8.44
C TYR A 190 -2.90 9.74 9.84
N SER A 191 -1.89 8.88 9.97
CA SER A 191 -1.46 8.39 11.28
C SER A 191 -0.81 9.48 12.14
N GLY A 192 -0.08 10.41 11.53
CA GLY A 192 0.50 11.55 12.24
C GLY A 192 -0.57 12.49 12.81
N ILE A 193 -1.62 12.80 12.05
CA ILE A 193 -2.75 13.59 12.55
C ILE A 193 -3.50 12.81 13.65
N ALA A 194 -3.81 11.53 13.40
CA ALA A 194 -4.57 10.71 14.32
C ALA A 194 -3.83 10.47 15.65
N GLY A 195 -2.51 10.27 15.60
CA GLY A 195 -1.65 10.07 16.76
C GLY A 195 -1.14 11.37 17.38
N GLY A 196 -1.55 12.55 16.89
CA GLY A 196 -1.17 13.84 17.46
C GLY A 196 0.32 14.18 17.30
N ALA A 197 0.93 13.81 16.20
CA ALA A 197 2.30 14.21 15.89
C ALA A 197 2.42 15.75 15.77
N ASP A 198 3.52 16.28 16.27
CA ASP A 198 3.82 17.72 16.22
C ASP A 198 4.43 18.15 14.89
N ILE A 199 5.09 17.21 14.23
CA ILE A 199 5.75 17.39 12.94
C ILE A 199 5.43 16.18 12.07
N ILE A 200 4.98 16.41 10.82
CA ILE A 200 4.67 15.36 9.85
C ILE A 200 5.45 15.64 8.57
N LEU A 201 6.33 14.71 8.19
CA LEU A 201 7.19 14.83 7.01
C LEU A 201 6.83 13.78 5.96
N ILE A 202 6.39 14.23 4.79
CA ILE A 202 5.93 13.39 3.69
C ILE A 202 6.74 13.61 2.42
N PRO A 203 6.80 12.64 1.49
CA PRO A 203 7.61 12.75 0.27
C PRO A 203 7.21 13.90 -0.65
N GLU A 204 5.93 14.25 -0.68
CA GLU A 204 5.36 15.26 -1.56
C GLU A 204 5.72 16.70 -1.13
N HIS A 205 6.04 16.88 0.17
CA HIS A 205 6.49 18.16 0.73
C HIS A 205 7.92 17.99 1.24
N PRO A 206 8.95 18.30 0.42
CA PRO A 206 10.33 18.21 0.82
C PRO A 206 10.63 19.10 2.03
N TYR A 207 11.17 18.50 3.09
CA TYR A 207 11.41 19.22 4.34
C TYR A 207 12.71 20.03 4.31
N ASP A 208 12.68 21.15 5.02
CA ASP A 208 13.81 21.96 5.41
C ASP A 208 14.18 21.62 6.86
N ILE A 209 15.39 21.11 7.08
CA ILE A 209 15.81 20.66 8.42
C ILE A 209 15.86 21.82 9.43
N GLU A 210 16.16 23.04 9.00
CA GLU A 210 16.15 24.21 9.86
C GLU A 210 14.74 24.48 10.40
N LYS A 211 13.71 24.39 9.56
CA LYS A 211 12.33 24.57 9.98
C LYS A 211 11.86 23.45 10.90
N VAL A 212 12.35 22.21 10.71
CA VAL A 212 12.06 21.08 11.61
C VAL A 212 12.68 21.35 12.98
N ALA A 213 13.96 21.76 13.04
CA ALA A 213 14.63 22.12 14.28
C ALA A 213 13.92 23.31 14.98
N ASP A 214 13.61 24.37 14.25
CA ASP A 214 12.85 25.51 14.76
C ASP A 214 11.49 25.12 15.37
N ALA A 215 10.80 24.14 14.75
CA ALA A 215 9.53 23.66 15.30
C ALA A 215 9.73 22.97 16.66
N VAL A 216 10.76 22.15 16.79
CA VAL A 216 11.14 21.50 18.06
C VAL A 216 11.49 22.57 19.13
N GLU A 217 12.35 23.56 18.79
CA GLU A 217 12.73 24.61 19.71
C GLU A 217 11.56 25.49 20.16
N ARG A 218 10.67 25.90 19.21
CA ARG A 218 9.47 26.67 19.57
C ARG A 218 8.61 25.93 20.58
N ARG A 219 8.46 24.61 20.44
CA ARG A 219 7.70 23.79 21.39
C ARG A 219 8.38 23.77 22.76
N ALA A 220 9.71 23.58 22.79
CA ALA A 220 10.47 23.61 24.05
C ALA A 220 10.34 24.99 24.74
N LYS A 221 10.47 26.09 23.99
CA LYS A 221 10.28 27.48 24.51
C LYS A 221 8.85 27.72 25.01
N ALA A 222 7.86 27.03 24.46
CA ALA A 222 6.48 27.06 24.90
C ALA A 222 6.19 26.10 26.10
N GLY A 223 7.22 25.54 26.72
CA GLY A 223 7.10 24.68 27.90
C GLY A 223 6.70 23.21 27.57
N LYS A 224 6.74 22.81 26.32
CA LYS A 224 6.53 21.41 25.92
C LYS A 224 7.85 20.66 26.03
N ASN A 225 7.85 19.62 26.85
CA ASN A 225 9.08 18.86 27.18
C ASN A 225 9.43 17.75 26.18
N PHE A 226 8.58 17.46 25.17
CA PHE A 226 8.85 16.46 24.13
C PHE A 226 8.26 16.88 22.78
N SER A 227 8.69 16.22 21.72
CA SER A 227 8.11 16.37 20.38
C SER A 227 8.03 15.01 19.67
N ILE A 228 6.93 14.83 18.93
CA ILE A 228 6.69 13.64 18.11
C ILE A 228 6.79 14.01 16.63
N LEU A 229 7.69 13.34 15.91
CA LEU A 229 7.87 13.46 14.48
C LEU A 229 7.36 12.18 13.78
N ALA A 230 6.31 12.28 12.98
CA ALA A 230 5.90 11.23 12.05
C ALA A 230 6.63 11.44 10.71
N VAL A 231 7.50 10.53 10.35
CA VAL A 231 8.40 10.66 9.19
C VAL A 231 8.10 9.54 8.19
N ALA A 232 7.67 9.89 6.98
CA ALA A 232 7.51 8.90 5.91
C ALA A 232 8.88 8.30 5.52
N GLU A 233 8.93 6.99 5.30
CA GLU A 233 10.15 6.31 4.82
C GLU A 233 10.70 6.93 3.52
N GLY A 234 9.81 7.52 2.72
CA GLY A 234 10.12 8.20 1.47
C GLY A 234 10.40 9.70 1.59
N ALA A 235 10.40 10.29 2.80
CA ALA A 235 10.63 11.72 2.99
C ALA A 235 11.97 12.17 2.39
N LEU A 236 11.96 13.35 1.75
CA LEU A 236 13.11 13.96 1.09
C LEU A 236 13.37 15.35 1.69
N SER A 237 14.65 15.73 1.81
CA SER A 237 14.97 17.13 2.06
C SER A 237 14.80 17.96 0.77
N VAL A 238 14.76 19.29 0.92
CA VAL A 238 14.73 20.23 -0.21
C VAL A 238 15.88 19.99 -1.18
N GLU A 239 17.09 19.64 -0.70
CA GLU A 239 18.24 19.33 -1.54
C GLU A 239 18.05 17.99 -2.27
N GLU A 240 17.57 16.96 -1.57
CA GLU A 240 17.36 15.62 -2.16
C GLU A 240 16.28 15.62 -3.22
N ALA A 241 15.24 16.44 -3.04
CA ALA A 241 14.17 16.59 -4.01
C ALA A 241 14.66 17.13 -5.37
N LYS A 242 15.78 17.85 -5.40
CA LYS A 242 16.44 18.36 -6.62
C LYS A 242 17.34 17.31 -7.31
N MET A 243 17.58 16.16 -6.66
CA MET A 243 18.50 15.13 -7.14
C MET A 243 17.76 13.95 -7.74
N LYS A 244 18.43 13.21 -8.64
CA LYS A 244 17.93 11.89 -9.05
C LYS A 244 18.05 10.89 -7.90
N ARG A 245 17.11 9.92 -7.86
CA ARG A 245 17.07 8.91 -6.80
C ARG A 245 18.42 8.22 -6.55
N LYS A 246 19.16 7.87 -7.61
CA LYS A 246 20.47 7.22 -7.49
C LYS A 246 21.47 8.10 -6.75
N GLU A 247 21.45 9.40 -7.00
CA GLU A 247 22.38 10.38 -6.42
C GLU A 247 22.12 10.59 -4.92
N TRP A 248 20.88 10.88 -4.54
CA TRP A 248 20.59 11.07 -3.12
C TRP A 248 20.69 9.78 -2.30
N THR A 249 20.41 8.60 -2.91
CA THR A 249 20.63 7.32 -2.24
C THR A 249 22.09 7.06 -1.96
N ALA A 250 22.99 7.38 -2.92
CA ALA A 250 24.43 7.27 -2.72
C ALA A 250 24.91 8.22 -1.62
N LYS A 251 24.49 9.49 -1.65
CA LYS A 251 24.82 10.47 -0.60
C LYS A 251 24.37 10.02 0.80
N ARG A 252 23.18 9.43 0.93
CA ARG A 252 22.73 8.88 2.23
C ARG A 252 23.65 7.76 2.71
N ALA A 253 24.00 6.85 1.81
CA ALA A 253 24.91 5.74 2.14
C ALA A 253 26.29 6.24 2.57
N GLU A 254 26.88 7.22 1.86
CA GLU A 254 28.15 7.86 2.19
C GLU A 254 28.12 8.57 3.55
N SER A 255 27.01 9.21 3.90
CA SER A 255 26.83 9.89 5.20
C SER A 255 26.59 8.94 6.38
N GLY A 256 26.47 7.62 6.12
CA GLY A 256 26.16 6.62 7.14
C GLY A 256 24.67 6.56 7.53
N TYR A 257 23.81 7.36 6.89
CA TYR A 257 22.37 7.36 7.14
C TYR A 257 21.61 6.69 6.00
N THR A 258 21.08 5.51 6.27
CA THR A 258 20.34 4.73 5.26
C THR A 258 18.91 5.19 5.07
N THR A 259 18.30 5.83 6.08
CA THR A 259 16.92 6.30 6.04
C THR A 259 16.82 7.81 6.29
N ALA A 260 15.72 8.42 5.83
CA ALA A 260 15.42 9.82 6.13
C ALA A 260 15.32 10.05 7.63
N THR A 261 14.64 9.16 8.33
CA THR A 261 14.35 9.26 9.77
C THR A 261 15.63 9.28 10.59
N ASN A 262 16.61 8.42 10.28
CA ASN A 262 17.92 8.41 10.94
C ASN A 262 18.64 9.74 10.77
N ARG A 263 18.65 10.28 9.55
CA ARG A 263 19.30 11.55 9.25
C ARG A 263 18.61 12.71 9.97
N ILE A 264 17.28 12.80 9.88
CA ILE A 264 16.50 13.86 10.54
C ILE A 264 16.76 13.86 12.04
N ALA A 265 16.65 12.69 12.69
CA ALA A 265 16.90 12.57 14.13
C ALA A 265 18.27 13.12 14.52
N LYS A 266 19.34 12.72 13.82
CA LYS A 266 20.69 13.17 14.12
C LYS A 266 20.91 14.66 13.84
N GLN A 267 20.32 15.20 12.78
CA GLN A 267 20.40 16.62 12.48
C GLN A 267 19.67 17.46 13.51
N VAL A 268 18.44 17.05 13.89
CA VAL A 268 17.66 17.73 14.94
C VAL A 268 18.41 17.71 16.28
N GLU A 269 18.96 16.55 16.68
CA GLU A 269 19.77 16.44 17.90
C GLU A 269 20.98 17.39 17.90
N ALA A 270 21.71 17.46 16.77
CA ALA A 270 22.88 18.33 16.64
C ALA A 270 22.51 19.83 16.66
N MET A 271 21.36 20.22 16.10
CA MET A 271 20.93 21.61 16.01
C MET A 271 20.28 22.12 17.29
N THR A 272 19.51 21.27 17.99
CA THR A 272 18.68 21.69 19.14
C THR A 272 19.25 21.27 20.48
N GLY A 273 20.20 20.33 20.50
CA GLY A 273 20.70 19.69 21.73
C GLY A 273 19.69 18.75 22.41
N ALA A 274 18.49 18.59 21.86
CA ALA A 274 17.47 17.72 22.42
C ALA A 274 17.80 16.23 22.09
N GLU A 275 17.71 15.37 23.10
CA GLU A 275 17.92 13.93 22.93
C GLU A 275 16.88 13.34 21.96
N THR A 276 17.33 12.73 20.86
CA THR A 276 16.43 12.11 19.89
C THR A 276 16.42 10.59 19.99
N ARG A 277 15.29 9.99 19.70
CA ARG A 277 15.12 8.53 19.57
C ARG A 277 14.29 8.21 18.34
N ILE A 278 14.54 7.01 17.79
CA ILE A 278 13.90 6.55 16.57
C ILE A 278 13.10 5.29 16.88
N CYS A 279 11.88 5.23 16.35
CA CYS A 279 11.06 4.03 16.32
C CYS A 279 10.76 3.67 14.86
N VAL A 280 11.07 2.43 14.47
CA VAL A 280 10.80 1.91 13.12
C VAL A 280 9.89 0.69 13.25
N PRO A 281 8.56 0.85 13.22
CA PRO A 281 7.63 -0.28 13.30
C PRO A 281 7.71 -1.20 12.07
N GLY A 282 8.13 -0.66 10.92
CA GLY A 282 8.40 -1.44 9.71
C GLY A 282 7.21 -2.31 9.28
N HIS A 283 7.46 -3.59 9.05
CA HIS A 283 6.45 -4.53 8.54
C HIS A 283 5.29 -4.84 9.52
N MET A 284 5.33 -4.40 10.78
CA MET A 284 4.17 -4.46 11.67
C MET A 284 2.96 -3.74 11.05
N GLN A 285 3.19 -2.68 10.30
CA GLN A 285 2.15 -1.91 9.59
C GLN A 285 1.46 -2.71 8.46
N ARG A 286 1.99 -3.88 8.08
CA ARG A 286 1.41 -4.79 7.05
C ARG A 286 0.71 -5.99 7.65
N GLY A 287 0.88 -6.25 8.94
CA GLY A 287 0.45 -7.48 9.59
C GLY A 287 -0.88 -7.37 10.31
N GLY A 288 -1.28 -8.49 10.87
CA GLY A 288 -2.45 -8.58 11.74
C GLY A 288 -3.78 -8.72 11.03
N SER A 289 -4.83 -8.71 11.81
CA SER A 289 -6.22 -8.82 11.36
C SER A 289 -6.67 -7.49 10.74
N PRO A 290 -7.42 -7.48 9.63
CA PRO A 290 -7.94 -6.25 9.06
C PRO A 290 -8.91 -5.56 10.03
N SER A 291 -8.87 -4.22 10.08
CA SER A 291 -9.83 -3.40 10.80
C SER A 291 -11.25 -3.61 10.28
N ALA A 292 -12.26 -3.21 11.05
CA ALA A 292 -13.64 -3.29 10.61
C ALA A 292 -13.87 -2.52 9.30
N TYR A 293 -13.22 -1.38 9.13
CA TYR A 293 -13.31 -0.60 7.90
C TYR A 293 -12.77 -1.38 6.69
N ASP A 294 -11.56 -1.93 6.80
CA ASP A 294 -10.95 -2.68 5.71
C ASP A 294 -11.69 -4.00 5.40
N ARG A 295 -12.30 -4.65 6.40
CA ARG A 295 -13.17 -5.82 6.15
C ARG A 295 -14.37 -5.46 5.29
N VAL A 296 -15.04 -4.35 5.58
CA VAL A 296 -16.19 -3.87 4.83
C VAL A 296 -15.76 -3.46 3.42
N LEU A 297 -14.73 -2.62 3.29
CA LEU A 297 -14.21 -2.16 2.00
C LEU A 297 -13.76 -3.33 1.12
N ALA A 298 -12.97 -4.25 1.66
CA ALA A 298 -12.50 -5.44 0.97
C ALA A 298 -13.65 -6.34 0.49
N THR A 299 -14.69 -6.50 1.33
CA THR A 299 -15.90 -7.25 0.95
C THR A 299 -16.67 -6.54 -0.16
N GLN A 300 -16.83 -5.22 -0.10
CA GLN A 300 -17.47 -4.43 -1.15
C GLN A 300 -16.74 -4.56 -2.49
N PHE A 301 -15.41 -4.42 -2.48
CA PHE A 301 -14.60 -4.56 -3.68
C PHE A 301 -14.68 -5.96 -4.27
N GLY A 302 -14.62 -6.98 -3.42
CA GLY A 302 -14.77 -8.36 -3.85
C GLY A 302 -16.15 -8.66 -4.47
N ALA A 303 -17.21 -8.19 -3.83
CA ALA A 303 -18.58 -8.37 -4.32
C ALA A 303 -18.83 -7.61 -5.64
N TYR A 304 -18.27 -6.41 -5.78
CA TYR A 304 -18.36 -5.63 -7.02
C TYR A 304 -17.58 -6.31 -8.16
N ALA A 305 -16.38 -6.81 -7.90
CA ALA A 305 -15.60 -7.57 -8.88
C ALA A 305 -16.34 -8.84 -9.35
N ALA A 306 -17.04 -9.51 -8.46
CA ALA A 306 -17.91 -10.65 -8.83
C ALA A 306 -19.05 -10.23 -9.77
N GLY A 307 -19.62 -9.02 -9.60
CA GLY A 307 -20.57 -8.43 -10.54
C GLY A 307 -19.96 -8.22 -11.92
N LEU A 308 -18.77 -7.61 -11.99
CA LEU A 308 -18.04 -7.40 -13.25
C LEU A 308 -17.78 -8.72 -13.99
N VAL A 309 -17.43 -9.80 -13.26
CA VAL A 309 -17.27 -11.14 -13.85
C VAL A 309 -18.59 -11.63 -14.46
N ALA A 310 -19.70 -11.51 -13.73
CA ALA A 310 -21.02 -11.96 -14.20
C ALA A 310 -21.50 -11.15 -15.42
N ASP A 311 -21.16 -9.86 -15.45
CA ASP A 311 -21.51 -8.93 -16.55
C ASP A 311 -20.49 -8.95 -17.71
N VAL A 312 -19.48 -9.84 -17.64
CA VAL A 312 -18.42 -10.00 -18.66
C VAL A 312 -17.69 -8.68 -18.95
N HIS A 313 -17.48 -7.85 -17.89
CA HIS A 313 -16.85 -6.55 -17.99
C HIS A 313 -15.39 -6.62 -17.48
N TYR A 314 -14.45 -6.66 -18.39
CA TYR A 314 -13.03 -6.88 -18.15
C TYR A 314 -12.16 -5.67 -18.59
N GLY A 315 -10.86 -5.75 -18.33
CA GLY A 315 -9.92 -4.68 -18.66
C GLY A 315 -10.00 -3.47 -17.70
N VAL A 316 -10.59 -3.68 -16.54
CA VAL A 316 -10.87 -2.63 -15.54
C VAL A 316 -10.27 -2.97 -14.18
N THR A 317 -10.18 -1.97 -13.32
CA THR A 317 -9.91 -2.14 -11.88
C THR A 317 -11.06 -1.58 -11.05
N VAL A 318 -11.40 -2.28 -9.98
CA VAL A 318 -12.36 -1.78 -9.00
C VAL A 318 -11.79 -0.53 -8.33
N ALA A 319 -12.63 0.43 -8.00
CA ALA A 319 -12.26 1.67 -7.35
C ALA A 319 -13.36 2.15 -6.40
N MET A 320 -12.98 2.95 -5.42
CA MET A 320 -13.91 3.77 -4.63
C MET A 320 -13.79 5.22 -5.12
N VAL A 321 -14.88 5.79 -5.57
CA VAL A 321 -14.92 7.20 -6.00
C VAL A 321 -16.15 7.86 -5.37
N SER A 322 -15.91 8.92 -4.60
CA SER A 322 -16.98 9.66 -3.90
C SER A 322 -17.94 8.74 -3.13
N ARG A 323 -17.38 7.78 -2.38
CA ARG A 323 -18.09 6.77 -1.57
C ARG A 323 -18.85 5.70 -2.38
N ASN A 324 -18.73 5.67 -3.68
CA ASN A 324 -19.34 4.64 -4.52
C ASN A 324 -18.27 3.70 -5.07
N VAL A 325 -18.57 2.40 -5.04
CA VAL A 325 -17.72 1.41 -5.71
C VAL A 325 -18.00 1.46 -7.20
N THR A 326 -16.96 1.59 -7.99
CA THR A 326 -17.00 1.70 -9.45
C THR A 326 -15.85 0.93 -10.07
N ALA A 327 -15.70 1.01 -11.39
CA ALA A 327 -14.58 0.44 -12.12
C ALA A 327 -13.96 1.49 -13.05
N ASN A 328 -12.63 1.52 -13.11
CA ASN A 328 -11.88 2.36 -14.02
C ASN A 328 -11.12 1.49 -15.02
N PRO A 329 -10.96 1.91 -16.28
CA PRO A 329 -10.13 1.18 -17.25
C PRO A 329 -8.69 1.01 -16.74
N LEU A 330 -8.14 -0.20 -16.82
CA LEU A 330 -6.75 -0.47 -16.38
C LEU A 330 -5.72 0.39 -17.12
N ILE A 331 -5.97 0.71 -18.39
CA ILE A 331 -5.10 1.56 -19.21
C ILE A 331 -4.97 2.98 -18.64
N ASP A 332 -6.02 3.50 -18.02
CA ASP A 332 -6.04 4.85 -17.45
C ASP A 332 -5.33 4.93 -16.09
N ILE A 333 -5.21 3.80 -15.40
CA ILE A 333 -4.67 3.70 -14.04
C ILE A 333 -3.21 3.24 -14.03
N ALA A 334 -2.88 2.28 -14.91
CA ALA A 334 -1.58 1.62 -14.90
C ALA A 334 -0.42 2.61 -15.14
N GLY A 335 0.49 2.67 -14.17
CA GLY A 335 1.67 3.54 -14.25
C GLY A 335 1.50 4.91 -13.62
N LYS A 336 0.31 5.30 -13.23
CA LYS A 336 0.04 6.53 -12.48
C LYS A 336 0.10 6.25 -10.97
N THR A 337 0.48 7.25 -10.19
CA THR A 337 0.54 7.18 -8.72
C THR A 337 -0.34 8.29 -8.15
N ARG A 338 -1.10 7.98 -7.13
CA ARG A 338 -1.89 8.94 -6.37
C ARG A 338 -1.04 9.47 -5.22
N ASN A 339 -0.45 10.62 -5.42
CA ASN A 339 0.28 11.36 -4.39
C ASN A 339 -0.68 12.21 -3.54
N VAL A 340 -0.20 12.70 -2.38
CA VAL A 340 -0.91 13.70 -1.58
C VAL A 340 -0.84 15.04 -2.33
N PRO A 341 -1.97 15.61 -2.81
CA PRO A 341 -1.93 16.86 -3.53
C PRO A 341 -1.77 18.06 -2.57
N ASP A 342 -1.21 19.16 -3.05
CA ASP A 342 -0.94 20.36 -2.24
C ASP A 342 -2.19 20.96 -1.61
N ASP A 343 -3.34 20.82 -2.26
CA ASP A 343 -4.67 21.27 -1.80
C ASP A 343 -5.43 20.22 -0.96
N CYS A 344 -4.75 19.15 -0.56
CA CYS A 344 -5.35 18.09 0.27
C CYS A 344 -5.96 18.68 1.55
N ALA A 345 -7.23 18.35 1.80
CA ALA A 345 -7.94 18.82 2.99
C ALA A 345 -7.20 18.44 4.29
N MET A 346 -6.59 17.27 4.36
CA MET A 346 -5.85 16.83 5.54
C MET A 346 -4.56 17.62 5.78
N LEU A 347 -3.90 18.12 4.73
CA LEU A 347 -2.78 19.05 4.87
C LEU A 347 -3.24 20.39 5.46
N ASN A 348 -4.40 20.87 5.02
CA ASN A 348 -4.98 22.10 5.55
C ASN A 348 -5.39 21.92 7.03
N VAL A 349 -5.92 20.77 7.41
CA VAL A 349 -6.18 20.43 8.82
C VAL A 349 -4.88 20.45 9.62
N ALA A 350 -3.82 19.79 9.17
CA ALA A 350 -2.53 19.77 9.86
C ALA A 350 -1.99 21.19 10.07
N ARG A 351 -2.00 22.04 9.02
CA ARG A 351 -1.59 23.45 9.11
C ARG A 351 -2.43 24.25 10.11
N SER A 352 -3.75 24.08 10.10
CA SER A 352 -4.68 24.77 11.00
C SER A 352 -4.49 24.37 12.47
N MET A 353 -3.99 23.18 12.73
CA MET A 353 -3.66 22.71 14.08
C MET A 353 -2.24 23.11 14.52
N GLY A 354 -1.47 23.80 13.68
CA GLY A 354 -0.10 24.19 13.97
C GLY A 354 0.93 23.06 13.86
N ILE A 355 0.56 21.95 13.21
CA ILE A 355 1.49 20.84 12.91
C ILE A 355 2.48 21.33 11.86
N SER A 356 3.78 21.17 12.13
CA SER A 356 4.83 21.51 11.16
C SER A 356 4.91 20.46 10.05
N LEU A 357 5.04 20.90 8.81
CA LEU A 357 5.24 20.02 7.65
C LEU A 357 6.69 20.05 7.12
N GLY A 358 7.61 20.71 7.84
CA GLY A 358 9.01 20.83 7.53
C GLY A 358 9.42 22.05 6.72
#